data_361f7904b62a1e160da697fd885d3ad2
#
_entry.id   361f7904b62a1e160da697fd885d3ad2
#
_cell.length_a   1.000
_cell.length_b   1.000
_cell.length_c   1.000
_cell.angle_alpha   90.00
_cell.angle_beta   90.00
_cell.angle_gamma   90.00
#
_symmetry.space_group_name_H-M   'P 1'
#
loop_
_entity.id
_entity.type
_entity.pdbx_description
1 polymer ?
#
loop_
_entity_poly.entity_id
_entity_poly.type
_entity_poly.pdbx_seq_one_letter_code
_entity_poly.pdbx_strand_id
1 'polypeptide(L)'
;MTSVKATGVMMRVAGRTARPSTTAALASAQTRGIARTATALSAKKIAVKNPVVDLDGDEMTRIIWDHIKSKLILPYVDLDIEYFDLGLPNRDATDDQITVDAAHAILEHNVGIKCATITPDEQRMDEFKLKKMWKSPNGTIRNILKGTVFREPIVISNIPRIVPGWTKPIVVGRHAFGDQYKATDFIANGPGKFEMSFKPADG
;
A
#
# COMPACT_ATOMS: atom_id res chain seq x y z
N MET A 1 15.47 -49.70 -6.85
CA MET A 1 14.76 -50.94 -6.48
C MET A 1 14.52 -50.88 -4.98
N THR A 2 13.32 -50.60 -4.58
CA THR A 2 12.53 -51.27 -3.52
C THR A 2 11.27 -50.45 -3.28
N SER A 3 10.20 -51.02 -3.79
CA SER A 3 8.83 -50.57 -3.65
C SER A 3 8.29 -50.94 -2.26
N VAL A 4 7.63 -50.03 -1.58
CA VAL A 4 6.81 -50.36 -0.40
C VAL A 4 5.37 -50.00 -0.71
N LYS A 5 4.55 -51.04 -0.83
CA LYS A 5 3.09 -50.99 -0.92
C LYS A 5 2.52 -50.75 0.48
N ALA A 6 1.66 -49.77 0.65
CA ALA A 6 0.82 -49.64 1.84
C ALA A 6 -0.57 -50.18 1.57
N THR A 7 -0.94 -51.13 2.38
CA THR A 7 -2.19 -51.88 2.36
C THR A 7 -3.26 -51.10 3.13
N GLY A 8 -4.42 -50.90 2.50
CA GLY A 8 -5.57 -50.27 3.14
C GLY A 8 -6.28 -51.22 4.10
N VAL A 9 -6.70 -50.69 5.23
CA VAL A 9 -7.63 -51.36 6.16
C VAL A 9 -8.95 -50.59 6.14
N MET A 10 -9.96 -51.28 5.66
CA MET A 10 -11.35 -50.86 5.59
C MET A 10 -12.05 -51.31 6.87
N MET A 11 -12.49 -50.40 7.71
CA MET A 11 -13.25 -50.72 8.92
C MET A 11 -14.73 -50.35 8.71
N ARG A 12 -15.57 -51.36 8.56
CA ARG A 12 -17.04 -51.25 8.60
C ARG A 12 -17.48 -51.19 10.06
N VAL A 13 -18.26 -50.21 10.46
CA VAL A 13 -19.01 -50.23 11.70
C VAL A 13 -20.50 -50.23 11.39
N ALA A 14 -21.14 -51.24 11.98
CA ALA A 14 -22.55 -51.59 11.81
C ALA A 14 -23.48 -50.58 12.49
N GLY A 15 -24.64 -50.44 11.88
CA GLY A 15 -25.71 -49.59 12.38
C GLY A 15 -26.38 -50.12 13.65
N ARG A 16 -26.87 -49.20 14.43
CA ARG A 16 -27.86 -49.48 15.48
C ARG A 16 -28.98 -48.46 15.33
N THR A 17 -30.14 -48.99 14.98
CA THR A 17 -31.44 -48.31 15.00
C THR A 17 -31.90 -48.16 16.45
N ALA A 18 -32.28 -46.94 16.85
CA ALA A 18 -33.06 -46.71 18.06
C ALA A 18 -34.27 -45.83 17.71
N ARG A 19 -35.40 -46.26 18.20
CA ARG A 19 -36.77 -45.75 18.04
C ARG A 19 -36.97 -44.39 18.69
N PRO A 20 -37.98 -43.62 18.26
CA PRO A 20 -38.27 -42.30 18.83
C PRO A 20 -39.09 -42.44 20.13
N SER A 21 -38.75 -41.61 21.10
CA SER A 21 -39.55 -41.35 22.28
C SER A 21 -40.15 -39.96 22.16
N THR A 22 -41.46 -39.94 22.12
CA THR A 22 -42.32 -38.75 22.26
C THR A 22 -42.20 -38.15 23.65
N THR A 23 -42.31 -36.85 23.71
CA THR A 23 -42.91 -35.95 24.68
C THR A 23 -42.01 -34.84 25.14
N ALA A 24 -42.58 -33.73 25.02
CA ALA A 24 -42.53 -32.49 25.79
C ALA A 24 -42.19 -31.29 24.94
N ALA A 25 -43.17 -30.60 24.51
CA ALA A 25 -43.67 -29.35 25.10
C ALA A 25 -42.66 -28.19 25.11
N LEU A 26 -42.88 -27.27 24.18
CA LEU A 26 -42.89 -25.82 24.40
C LEU A 26 -41.80 -25.21 25.28
N ALA A 27 -40.80 -24.68 24.61
CA ALA A 27 -40.23 -23.42 24.99
C ALA A 27 -39.94 -22.63 23.70
N SER A 28 -40.89 -21.80 23.32
CA SER A 28 -40.67 -20.77 22.31
C SER A 28 -39.73 -19.71 22.88
N ALA A 29 -38.44 -19.94 22.73
CA ALA A 29 -37.47 -18.88 22.83
C ALA A 29 -37.68 -18.00 21.60
N GLN A 30 -38.44 -16.95 21.76
CA GLN A 30 -38.41 -15.82 20.84
C GLN A 30 -36.99 -15.27 20.82
N THR A 31 -36.15 -15.80 19.93
CA THR A 31 -35.01 -15.05 19.44
C THR A 31 -35.59 -13.81 18.74
N ARG A 32 -35.68 -12.72 19.48
CA ARG A 32 -35.79 -11.41 18.89
C ARG A 32 -34.56 -11.24 17.97
N GLY A 33 -34.73 -11.66 16.74
CA GLY A 33 -33.90 -11.25 15.67
C GLY A 33 -33.90 -9.74 15.68
N ILE A 34 -32.77 -9.15 16.06
CA ILE A 34 -32.48 -7.77 15.77
C ILE A 34 -32.41 -7.76 14.24
N ALA A 35 -33.56 -7.60 13.61
CA ALA A 35 -33.60 -7.14 12.25
C ALA A 35 -32.93 -5.76 12.29
N ARG A 36 -31.66 -5.72 12.03
CA ARG A 36 -31.00 -4.51 11.56
C ARG A 36 -31.71 -4.20 10.24
N THR A 37 -32.78 -3.46 10.33
CA THR A 37 -33.24 -2.65 9.23
C THR A 37 -32.03 -1.80 8.86
N ALA A 38 -31.27 -2.27 7.89
CA ALA A 38 -30.44 -1.41 7.10
C ALA A 38 -31.41 -0.49 6.36
N THR A 39 -31.92 0.49 7.09
CA THR A 39 -32.42 1.70 6.48
C THR A 39 -31.21 2.20 5.73
N ALA A 40 -31.17 1.95 4.44
CA ALA A 40 -30.30 2.69 3.55
C ALA A 40 -30.78 4.14 3.70
N LEU A 41 -30.23 4.82 4.71
CA LEU A 41 -30.24 6.25 4.77
C LEU A 41 -29.51 6.65 3.48
N SER A 42 -30.29 7.11 2.51
CA SER A 42 -29.82 7.99 1.46
C SER A 42 -29.33 9.26 2.16
N ALA A 43 -28.30 9.11 2.98
CA ALA A 43 -27.64 10.21 3.62
C ALA A 43 -27.00 10.99 2.48
N LYS A 44 -27.38 12.26 2.36
CA LYS A 44 -26.76 13.19 1.43
C LYS A 44 -25.24 13.06 1.60
N LYS A 45 -24.53 12.65 0.56
CA LYS A 45 -23.09 12.51 0.61
C LYS A 45 -22.44 13.83 1.01
N ILE A 46 -21.35 13.74 1.72
CA ILE A 46 -20.51 14.89 2.07
C ILE A 46 -19.82 15.37 0.80
N ALA A 47 -20.16 16.54 0.32
CA ALA A 47 -19.52 17.12 -0.87
C ALA A 47 -18.11 17.60 -0.52
N VAL A 48 -17.11 17.14 -1.28
CA VAL A 48 -15.74 17.61 -1.22
C VAL A 48 -15.52 18.60 -2.36
N LYS A 49 -15.04 19.79 -2.04
CA LYS A 49 -14.97 20.89 -2.99
C LYS A 49 -13.85 20.73 -4.03
N ASN A 50 -12.71 20.21 -3.58
CA ASN A 50 -11.52 20.10 -4.43
C ASN A 50 -11.29 18.62 -4.80
N PRO A 51 -10.81 18.33 -6.01
CA PRO A 51 -10.38 17.01 -6.39
C PRO A 51 -9.26 16.47 -5.49
N VAL A 52 -9.16 15.16 -5.42
CA VAL A 52 -8.06 14.47 -4.73
C VAL A 52 -7.33 13.61 -5.75
N VAL A 53 -6.00 13.73 -5.78
CA VAL A 53 -5.17 12.89 -6.64
C VAL A 53 -5.00 11.52 -6.02
N ASP A 54 -5.40 10.49 -6.75
CA ASP A 54 -5.28 9.08 -6.36
C ASP A 54 -4.11 8.43 -7.10
N LEU A 55 -3.06 8.09 -6.36
CA LEU A 55 -1.89 7.42 -6.89
C LEU A 55 -1.96 5.95 -6.51
N ASP A 56 -2.53 5.15 -7.40
CA ASP A 56 -2.68 3.72 -7.18
C ASP A 56 -1.32 3.01 -7.18
N GLY A 57 -1.30 1.84 -6.60
CA GLY A 57 -0.06 1.12 -6.33
C GLY A 57 0.00 -0.25 -6.98
N ASP A 58 0.84 -1.09 -6.42
CA ASP A 58 1.08 -2.44 -6.87
C ASP A 58 0.43 -3.48 -5.95
N GLU A 59 0.23 -4.67 -6.50
CA GLU A 59 -0.14 -5.89 -5.79
C GLU A 59 -1.38 -5.73 -4.89
N MET A 60 -1.28 -6.20 -3.65
CA MET A 60 -2.38 -6.21 -2.68
C MET A 60 -2.87 -4.81 -2.31
N THR A 61 -1.99 -3.80 -2.34
CA THR A 61 -2.39 -2.44 -1.96
C THR A 61 -3.42 -1.85 -2.90
N ARG A 62 -3.35 -2.15 -4.18
CA ARG A 62 -4.36 -1.77 -5.18
C ARG A 62 -5.73 -2.35 -4.85
N ILE A 63 -5.78 -3.64 -4.53
CA ILE A 63 -7.03 -4.35 -4.20
C ILE A 63 -7.64 -3.77 -2.92
N ILE A 64 -6.84 -3.61 -1.87
CA ILE A 64 -7.31 -3.06 -0.59
C ILE A 64 -7.78 -1.62 -0.75
N TRP A 65 -7.06 -0.82 -1.53
CA TRP A 65 -7.42 0.57 -1.76
C TRP A 65 -8.74 0.71 -2.53
N ASP A 66 -8.96 -0.12 -3.53
CA ASP A 66 -10.24 -0.18 -4.23
C ASP A 66 -11.39 -0.53 -3.28
N HIS A 67 -11.20 -1.51 -2.39
CA HIS A 67 -12.17 -1.83 -1.35
C HIS A 67 -12.43 -0.65 -0.40
N ILE A 68 -11.40 0.07 0.02
CA ILE A 68 -11.54 1.24 0.88
C ILE A 68 -12.33 2.33 0.16
N LYS A 69 -11.99 2.67 -1.07
CA LYS A 69 -12.73 3.64 -1.87
C LYS A 69 -14.21 3.24 -2.01
N SER A 70 -14.46 2.03 -2.48
CA SER A 70 -15.81 1.56 -2.81
C SER A 70 -16.71 1.33 -1.60
N LYS A 71 -16.15 0.93 -0.44
CA LYS A 71 -16.93 0.54 0.75
C LYS A 71 -16.96 1.61 1.86
N LEU A 72 -15.90 2.37 2.01
CA LEU A 72 -15.72 3.28 3.14
C LEU A 72 -15.73 4.76 2.77
N ILE A 73 -15.41 5.13 1.53
CA ILE A 73 -15.30 6.53 1.11
C ILE A 73 -16.47 6.93 0.22
N LEU A 74 -16.53 6.38 -0.98
CA LEU A 74 -17.49 6.79 -2.01
C LEU A 74 -18.98 6.62 -1.67
N PRO A 75 -19.39 5.70 -0.77
CA PRO A 75 -20.78 5.67 -0.31
C PRO A 75 -21.19 6.90 0.50
N TYR A 76 -20.26 7.56 1.17
CA TYR A 76 -20.53 8.66 2.12
C TYR A 76 -20.04 10.01 1.62
N VAL A 77 -19.09 10.03 0.71
CA VAL A 77 -18.40 11.22 0.24
C VAL A 77 -18.62 11.36 -1.26
N ASP A 78 -19.00 12.56 -1.68
CA ASP A 78 -19.03 12.98 -3.08
C ASP A 78 -17.69 13.64 -3.39
N LEU A 79 -16.79 12.85 -3.96
CA LEU A 79 -15.39 13.19 -4.16
C LEU A 79 -15.01 13.00 -5.63
N ASP A 80 -14.48 14.05 -6.21
CA ASP A 80 -13.83 14.00 -7.51
C ASP A 80 -12.40 13.45 -7.35
N ILE A 81 -12.06 12.42 -8.13
CA ILE A 81 -10.79 11.70 -8.03
C ILE A 81 -10.05 11.79 -9.35
N GLU A 82 -8.88 12.40 -9.33
CA GLU A 82 -7.93 12.35 -10.42
C GLU A 82 -6.98 11.16 -10.24
N TYR A 83 -7.15 10.16 -11.10
CA TYR A 83 -6.53 8.85 -10.94
C TYR A 83 -5.24 8.70 -11.74
N PHE A 84 -4.18 8.22 -11.08
CA PHE A 84 -2.90 7.87 -11.69
C PHE A 84 -2.51 6.44 -11.29
N ASP A 85 -2.28 5.60 -12.28
CA ASP A 85 -1.77 4.24 -12.06
C ASP A 85 -0.25 4.25 -11.94
N LEU A 86 0.28 4.16 -10.72
CA LEU A 86 1.70 4.06 -10.43
C LEU A 86 2.18 2.61 -10.28
N GLY A 87 1.40 1.64 -10.76
CA GLY A 87 1.86 0.26 -10.85
C GLY A 87 3.10 0.12 -11.73
N LEU A 88 3.99 -0.78 -11.35
CA LEU A 88 5.28 -0.96 -11.99
C LEU A 88 5.20 -1.18 -13.51
N PRO A 89 4.23 -1.96 -14.04
CA PRO A 89 4.09 -2.13 -15.49
C PRO A 89 3.76 -0.83 -16.23
N ASN A 90 2.87 0.00 -15.66
CA ASN A 90 2.49 1.26 -16.27
C ASN A 90 3.61 2.30 -16.18
N ARG A 91 4.34 2.31 -15.10
CA ARG A 91 5.53 3.15 -14.94
C ARG A 91 6.60 2.81 -15.97
N ASP A 92 6.83 1.51 -16.21
CA ASP A 92 7.77 1.06 -17.25
C ASP A 92 7.30 1.43 -18.66
N ALA A 93 5.99 1.29 -18.93
CA ALA A 93 5.41 1.66 -20.22
C ALA A 93 5.54 3.15 -20.53
N THR A 94 5.40 4.01 -19.50
CA THR A 94 5.44 5.47 -19.61
C THR A 94 6.83 6.07 -19.32
N ASP A 95 7.87 5.23 -19.20
CA ASP A 95 9.22 5.66 -18.80
C ASP A 95 9.24 6.49 -17.50
N ASP A 96 8.36 6.11 -16.56
CA ASP A 96 8.10 6.76 -15.26
C ASP A 96 7.54 8.19 -15.34
N GLN A 97 7.11 8.64 -16.54
CA GLN A 97 6.51 9.95 -16.69
C GLN A 97 5.21 10.09 -15.89
N ILE A 98 4.44 9.03 -15.75
CA ILE A 98 3.22 9.01 -14.94
C ILE A 98 3.46 9.44 -13.48
N THR A 99 4.63 9.12 -12.92
CA THR A 99 5.00 9.54 -11.55
C THR A 99 5.22 11.05 -11.47
N VAL A 100 5.78 11.63 -12.52
CA VAL A 100 6.02 13.08 -12.62
C VAL A 100 4.70 13.81 -12.79
N ASP A 101 3.82 13.32 -13.66
CA ASP A 101 2.51 13.91 -13.93
C ASP A 101 1.64 13.88 -12.68
N ALA A 102 1.62 12.75 -11.96
CA ALA A 102 0.92 12.62 -10.69
C ALA A 102 1.43 13.62 -9.63
N ALA A 103 2.74 13.86 -9.58
CA ALA A 103 3.30 14.85 -8.65
C ALA A 103 2.90 16.28 -9.00
N HIS A 104 2.79 16.62 -10.27
CA HIS A 104 2.30 17.93 -10.72
C HIS A 104 0.82 18.09 -10.43
N ALA A 105 0.00 17.07 -10.64
CA ALA A 105 -1.40 17.08 -10.24
C ALA A 105 -1.58 17.34 -8.73
N ILE A 106 -0.72 16.75 -7.88
CA ILE A 106 -0.74 17.07 -6.45
C ILE A 106 -0.41 18.53 -6.17
N LEU A 107 0.51 19.14 -6.91
CA LEU A 107 0.80 20.56 -6.77
C LEU A 107 -0.40 21.43 -7.16
N GLU A 108 -1.18 21.02 -8.14
CA GLU A 108 -2.39 21.72 -8.59
C GLU A 108 -3.53 21.58 -7.58
N HIS A 109 -3.84 20.35 -7.15
CA HIS A 109 -4.98 20.06 -6.28
C HIS A 109 -4.66 20.11 -4.79
N ASN A 110 -3.40 20.19 -4.41
CA ASN A 110 -2.87 20.27 -3.04
C ASN A 110 -3.10 19.03 -2.16
N VAL A 111 -3.75 17.99 -2.65
CA VAL A 111 -4.01 16.76 -1.90
C VAL A 111 -3.77 15.55 -2.78
N GLY A 112 -2.98 14.60 -2.31
CA GLY A 112 -2.77 13.33 -2.96
C GLY A 112 -2.73 12.18 -1.97
N ILE A 113 -3.27 11.04 -2.38
CA ILE A 113 -3.24 9.79 -1.62
C ILE A 113 -2.43 8.79 -2.43
N LYS A 114 -1.38 8.24 -1.85
CA LYS A 114 -0.52 7.29 -2.53
C LYS A 114 -0.55 5.91 -1.90
N CYS A 115 -0.85 4.92 -2.72
CA CYS A 115 -0.67 3.52 -2.37
C CYS A 115 0.80 3.10 -2.39
N ALA A 116 1.11 1.95 -1.82
CA ALA A 116 2.45 1.38 -1.89
C ALA A 116 2.78 0.96 -3.32
N THR A 117 4.01 1.26 -3.74
CA THR A 117 4.53 0.93 -5.06
C THR A 117 5.81 0.12 -4.93
N ILE A 118 6.06 -0.76 -5.89
CA ILE A 118 7.30 -1.52 -5.99
C ILE A 118 8.43 -0.58 -6.40
N THR A 119 9.54 -0.62 -5.66
CA THR A 119 10.82 -0.10 -6.12
C THR A 119 11.62 -1.31 -6.61
N PRO A 120 11.86 -1.44 -7.92
CA PRO A 120 12.50 -2.63 -8.47
C PRO A 120 13.95 -2.74 -8.02
N ASP A 121 14.34 -3.97 -7.71
CA ASP A 121 15.71 -4.45 -7.62
C ASP A 121 16.05 -5.31 -8.85
N GLU A 122 17.23 -5.92 -8.88
CA GLU A 122 17.66 -6.76 -9.99
C GLU A 122 16.71 -7.94 -10.23
N GLN A 123 16.21 -8.57 -9.16
CA GLN A 123 15.27 -9.68 -9.27
C GLN A 123 13.92 -9.24 -9.87
N ARG A 124 13.42 -8.09 -9.46
CA ARG A 124 12.17 -7.51 -9.99
C ARG A 124 12.33 -7.03 -11.43
N MET A 125 13.52 -6.59 -11.83
CA MET A 125 13.81 -6.27 -13.22
C MET A 125 13.60 -7.48 -14.13
N ASP A 126 14.15 -8.64 -13.73
CA ASP A 126 14.01 -9.88 -14.50
C ASP A 126 12.57 -10.41 -14.50
N GLU A 127 11.91 -10.37 -13.34
CA GLU A 127 10.54 -10.84 -13.17
C GLU A 127 9.55 -10.07 -14.05
N PHE A 128 9.64 -8.75 -14.05
CA PHE A 128 8.74 -7.86 -14.81
C PHE A 128 9.29 -7.49 -16.19
N LYS A 129 10.48 -7.93 -16.56
CA LYS A 129 11.15 -7.61 -17.83
C LYS A 129 11.21 -6.09 -18.09
N LEU A 130 11.64 -5.36 -17.08
CA LEU A 130 11.66 -3.90 -17.11
C LEU A 130 12.75 -3.38 -18.03
N LYS A 131 12.52 -2.23 -18.65
CA LYS A 131 13.48 -1.52 -19.50
C LYS A 131 14.72 -1.07 -18.71
N LYS A 132 14.52 -0.69 -17.44
CA LYS A 132 15.60 -0.28 -16.52
C LYS A 132 15.14 -0.35 -15.07
N MET A 133 16.09 -0.24 -14.14
CA MET A 133 15.79 -0.15 -12.71
C MET A 133 15.27 1.25 -12.39
N TRP A 134 13.94 1.37 -12.27
CA TRP A 134 13.26 2.64 -11.98
C TRP A 134 13.54 3.10 -10.55
N LYS A 135 13.73 4.41 -10.39
CA LYS A 135 13.87 5.01 -9.06
C LYS A 135 12.57 4.90 -8.26
N SER A 136 12.69 5.04 -6.93
CA SER A 136 11.49 5.04 -6.08
C SER A 136 10.56 6.21 -6.42
N PRO A 137 9.29 5.97 -6.72
CA PRO A 137 8.30 7.03 -6.97
C PRO A 137 8.16 7.98 -5.79
N ASN A 138 8.34 7.47 -4.57
CA ASN A 138 8.30 8.29 -3.36
C ASN A 138 9.38 9.38 -3.35
N GLY A 139 10.57 9.07 -3.87
CA GLY A 139 11.66 10.03 -4.02
C GLY A 139 11.32 11.09 -5.07
N THR A 140 10.87 10.67 -6.24
CA THR A 140 10.50 11.56 -7.35
C THR A 140 9.40 12.54 -6.93
N ILE A 141 8.32 12.04 -6.35
CA ILE A 141 7.19 12.86 -5.88
C ILE A 141 7.66 13.86 -4.83
N ARG A 142 8.38 13.43 -3.79
CA ARG A 142 8.86 14.36 -2.75
C ARG A 142 9.79 15.45 -3.30
N ASN A 143 10.64 15.09 -4.26
CA ASN A 143 11.55 16.04 -4.89
C ASN A 143 10.78 17.12 -5.68
N ILE A 144 9.73 16.73 -6.37
CA ILE A 144 8.88 17.67 -7.13
C ILE A 144 8.08 18.55 -6.16
N LEU A 145 7.48 17.95 -5.13
CA LEU A 145 6.71 18.68 -4.11
C LEU A 145 7.58 19.55 -3.21
N LYS A 146 8.89 19.32 -3.17
CA LYS A 146 9.84 20.04 -2.30
C LYS A 146 9.48 20.04 -0.83
N GLY A 147 8.77 19.00 -0.39
CA GLY A 147 8.25 18.88 0.97
C GLY A 147 9.27 18.32 1.95
N THR A 148 9.08 18.64 3.21
CA THR A 148 9.79 18.02 4.34
C THR A 148 8.78 17.35 5.26
N VAL A 149 9.06 16.11 5.65
CA VAL A 149 8.23 15.36 6.59
C VAL A 149 8.97 15.27 7.92
N PHE A 150 8.36 15.78 8.98
CA PHE A 150 8.84 15.60 10.34
C PHE A 150 8.04 14.48 11.02
N ARG A 151 8.76 13.55 11.62
CA ARG A 151 8.19 12.44 12.39
C ARG A 151 8.53 12.63 13.83
N GLU A 152 7.53 12.96 14.63
CA GLU A 152 7.66 13.03 16.09
C GLU A 152 7.48 11.64 16.71
N PRO A 153 8.17 11.34 17.82
CA PRO A 153 7.96 10.09 18.52
C PRO A 153 6.58 10.05 19.18
N ILE A 154 5.86 8.94 18.98
CA ILE A 154 4.62 8.68 19.71
C ILE A 154 5.01 8.01 21.03
N VAL A 155 4.79 8.72 22.15
CA VAL A 155 5.10 8.23 23.50
C VAL A 155 3.81 7.81 24.19
N ILE A 156 3.72 6.53 24.55
CA ILE A 156 2.59 5.97 25.27
C ILE A 156 3.03 5.74 26.72
N SER A 157 2.34 6.35 27.67
CA SER A 157 2.79 6.43 29.08
C SER A 157 2.92 5.07 29.78
N ASN A 158 2.12 4.10 29.41
CA ASN A 158 2.10 2.75 29.99
C ASN A 158 2.95 1.73 29.22
N ILE A 159 3.62 2.13 28.14
CA ILE A 159 4.53 1.25 27.40
C ILE A 159 5.96 1.70 27.67
N PRO A 160 6.81 0.82 28.23
CA PRO A 160 8.22 1.15 28.46
C PRO A 160 8.94 1.46 27.15
N ARG A 161 9.84 2.43 27.19
CA ARG A 161 10.70 2.73 26.05
C ARG A 161 11.74 1.62 25.87
N ILE A 162 12.09 1.33 24.62
CA ILE A 162 13.13 0.34 24.29
C ILE A 162 14.48 0.75 24.90
N VAL A 163 14.78 2.05 24.89
CA VAL A 163 15.98 2.60 25.53
C VAL A 163 15.55 3.53 26.66
N PRO A 164 15.52 3.07 27.92
CA PRO A 164 14.99 3.85 29.03
C PRO A 164 15.72 5.19 29.29
N GLY A 165 17.01 5.25 28.98
CA GLY A 165 17.82 6.45 29.16
C GLY A 165 17.53 7.60 28.20
N TRP A 166 16.78 7.36 27.14
CA TRP A 166 16.40 8.40 26.18
C TRP A 166 15.16 9.15 26.65
N THR A 167 15.41 10.25 27.35
CA THR A 167 14.34 11.05 27.98
C THR A 167 13.83 12.19 27.14
N LYS A 168 14.57 12.58 26.10
CA LYS A 168 14.19 13.64 25.18
C LYS A 168 13.61 13.05 23.88
N PRO A 169 12.67 13.75 23.22
CA PRO A 169 12.14 13.31 21.94
C PRO A 169 13.23 13.37 20.85
N ILE A 170 13.21 12.36 19.97
CA ILE A 170 14.03 12.35 18.74
C ILE A 170 13.08 12.58 17.59
N VAL A 171 13.22 13.71 16.92
CA VAL A 171 12.43 14.05 15.73
C VAL A 171 13.23 13.71 14.50
N VAL A 172 12.63 12.93 13.60
CA VAL A 172 13.24 12.55 12.31
C VAL A 172 12.69 13.45 11.23
N GLY A 173 13.54 14.28 10.62
CA GLY A 173 13.21 15.08 9.44
C GLY A 173 13.59 14.34 8.16
N ARG A 174 12.66 14.17 7.24
CA ARG A 174 12.89 13.62 5.91
C ARG A 174 12.60 14.71 4.87
N HIS A 175 13.62 15.14 4.16
CA HIS A 175 13.53 16.24 3.20
C HIS A 175 13.78 15.78 1.77
N ALA A 176 13.35 16.59 0.81
CA ALA A 176 13.46 16.32 -0.62
C ALA A 176 14.89 16.52 -1.19
N PHE A 177 15.78 17.13 -0.42
CA PHE A 177 17.11 17.54 -0.88
C PHE A 177 18.23 16.64 -0.38
N GLY A 178 17.90 15.48 0.17
CA GLY A 178 18.87 14.48 0.64
C GLY A 178 19.65 13.85 -0.51
N ASP A 179 20.94 13.64 -0.30
CA ASP A 179 21.86 13.09 -1.29
C ASP A 179 21.47 11.69 -1.75
N GLN A 180 20.86 10.90 -0.87
CA GLN A 180 20.43 9.53 -1.17
C GLN A 180 19.55 9.42 -2.44
N TYR A 181 18.74 10.44 -2.74
CA TYR A 181 17.82 10.44 -3.88
C TYR A 181 18.30 11.24 -5.09
N LYS A 182 19.39 12.00 -4.93
CA LYS A 182 19.95 12.86 -5.99
C LYS A 182 21.40 12.53 -6.32
N ALA A 183 22.05 11.67 -5.54
CA ALA A 183 23.42 11.25 -5.81
C ALA A 183 23.51 10.50 -7.14
N THR A 184 24.61 10.76 -7.83
CA THR A 184 25.04 9.95 -8.98
C THR A 184 26.32 9.26 -8.57
N ASP A 185 26.36 7.95 -8.71
CA ASP A 185 27.49 7.12 -8.40
C ASP A 185 27.98 6.38 -9.67
N PHE A 186 29.22 5.96 -9.64
CA PHE A 186 29.77 5.08 -10.65
C PHE A 186 30.80 4.15 -9.99
N ILE A 187 31.00 2.98 -10.58
CA ILE A 187 31.96 2.00 -10.11
C ILE A 187 33.23 2.12 -10.99
N ALA A 188 34.34 2.44 -10.36
CA ALA A 188 35.65 2.41 -11.05
C ALA A 188 36.17 0.96 -11.09
N ASN A 189 36.19 0.35 -12.25
CA ASN A 189 36.61 -1.05 -12.45
C ASN A 189 38.12 -1.27 -12.44
N GLY A 190 38.93 -0.26 -12.06
CA GLY A 190 40.36 -0.34 -11.97
C GLY A 190 41.03 1.02 -11.74
N PRO A 191 42.36 1.06 -11.62
CA PRO A 191 43.08 2.32 -11.50
C PRO A 191 42.92 3.15 -12.79
N GLY A 192 42.62 4.44 -12.62
CA GLY A 192 42.37 5.36 -13.72
C GLY A 192 42.33 6.80 -13.28
N LYS A 193 42.10 7.72 -14.22
CA LYS A 193 41.94 9.14 -13.96
C LYS A 193 40.47 9.46 -14.04
N PHE A 194 39.91 10.04 -12.98
CA PHE A 194 38.56 10.60 -12.97
C PHE A 194 38.63 12.11 -13.23
N GLU A 195 37.85 12.59 -14.19
CA GLU A 195 37.72 14.01 -14.50
C GLU A 195 36.25 14.41 -14.53
N MET A 196 35.92 15.52 -13.86
CA MET A 196 34.61 16.15 -13.93
C MET A 196 34.78 17.62 -14.34
N SER A 197 34.12 18.02 -15.40
CA SER A 197 34.12 19.41 -15.85
C SER A 197 32.72 19.93 -16.07
N PHE A 198 32.48 21.17 -15.68
CA PHE A 198 31.28 21.90 -15.99
C PHE A 198 31.65 23.12 -16.84
N LYS A 199 31.01 23.24 -18.00
CA LYS A 199 31.13 24.41 -18.88
C LYS A 199 29.75 25.04 -19.00
N PRO A 200 29.52 26.24 -18.46
CA PRO A 200 28.25 26.94 -18.65
C PRO A 200 28.07 27.26 -20.15
N ALA A 201 26.81 27.32 -20.59
CA ALA A 201 26.49 27.60 -21.98
C ALA A 201 26.83 29.04 -22.40
N ASP A 202 26.90 29.93 -21.43
CA ASP A 202 27.13 31.36 -21.60
C ASP A 202 28.57 31.80 -21.22
N GLY A 203 29.51 30.88 -21.21
CA GLY A 203 30.92 31.12 -20.81
C GLY A 203 31.91 30.89 -21.89
#